data_035a57475c4e32995c1f946fae8a8508
#
_entry.id   035a57475c4e32995c1f946fae8a8508
#
_cell.length_a   1.000
_cell.length_b   1.000
_cell.length_c   1.000
_cell.angle_alpha   90.00
_cell.angle_beta   90.00
_cell.angle_gamma   90.00
#
_symmetry.space_group_name_H-M   'P 1'
#
loop_
_entity.id
_entity.type
_entity.pdbx_description
1 polymer ?
#
loop_
_entity_poly.entity_id
_entity_poly.type
_entity_poly.pdbx_seq_one_letter_code
_entity_poly.pdbx_strand_id
1 'polypeptide(L)'
;VYSVADHWSIGIQGQAGRMTRFNQNFRVEVTPAIEYSVFPYDEATRRAFTFFYKVGPAYRDYIEPTIYNETSELRYEQSLQMQFSQRQEWGDASLRMTGSHFLSDFERNNLAIRGDIDVRIVRGFSVNIRGDIAWVNDQIYLPLDDATDAETLLRLQQEATSFNYGIQVGFSIQFGSIFNNVVNNRFRSAGFGGGYGPLLRSRPLHAR
;
A
#
# COMPACT_ATOMS: atom_id res chain seq x y z
N VAL A 1 -3.32 18.42 3.25
CA VAL A 1 -2.06 18.44 3.99
C VAL A 1 -1.62 19.87 4.16
N TYR A 2 -1.16 20.21 5.35
CA TYR A 2 -0.66 21.54 5.69
C TYR A 2 0.70 21.40 6.40
N SER A 3 1.74 22.07 5.88
CA SER A 3 3.05 22.14 6.53
C SER A 3 3.01 23.16 7.66
N VAL A 4 3.24 22.70 8.88
CA VAL A 4 3.19 23.54 10.09
C VAL A 4 4.58 24.11 10.40
N ALA A 5 5.62 23.38 10.05
CA ALA A 5 7.03 23.76 10.25
C ALA A 5 7.90 23.00 9.24
N ASP A 6 9.20 23.30 9.21
CA ASP A 6 10.17 22.72 8.24
C ASP A 6 10.24 21.19 8.26
N HIS A 7 9.85 20.57 9.37
CA HIS A 7 9.91 19.13 9.57
C HIS A 7 8.52 18.50 9.82
N TRP A 8 7.46 19.30 10.00
CA TRP A 8 6.17 18.83 10.43
C TRP A 8 5.05 19.17 9.46
N SER A 9 4.25 18.17 9.14
CA SER A 9 3.02 18.35 8.38
C SER A 9 1.85 17.68 9.09
N ILE A 10 0.67 18.27 8.96
CA ILE A 10 -0.58 17.70 9.44
C ILE A 10 -1.57 17.59 8.29
N GLY A 11 -2.50 16.67 8.39
CA GLY A 11 -3.53 16.50 7.36
C GLY A 11 -4.67 15.65 7.80
N ILE A 12 -5.64 15.54 6.91
CA ILE A 12 -6.75 14.59 7.02
C ILE A 12 -6.76 13.77 5.74
N GLN A 13 -6.86 12.46 5.89
CA GLN A 13 -7.03 11.52 4.79
C GLN A 13 -8.46 10.97 4.84
N GLY A 14 -9.18 11.05 3.74
CA GLY A 14 -10.48 10.40 3.56
C GLY A 14 -10.39 9.35 2.45
N GLN A 15 -10.96 8.18 2.68
CA GLN A 15 -11.08 7.12 1.68
C GLN A 15 -12.47 6.53 1.75
N ALA A 16 -13.07 6.33 0.57
CA ALA A 16 -14.33 5.59 0.42
C ALA A 16 -14.25 4.68 -0.80
N GLY A 17 -14.81 3.48 -0.71
CA GLY A 17 -14.76 2.54 -1.81
C GLY A 17 -15.45 1.22 -1.51
N ARG A 18 -15.53 0.37 -2.53
CA ARG A 18 -16.00 -1.00 -2.48
C ARG A 18 -14.83 -1.94 -2.76
N MET A 19 -14.69 -2.99 -1.96
CA MET A 19 -13.58 -3.95 -2.10
C MET A 19 -14.14 -5.38 -1.99
N THR A 20 -14.71 -5.91 -3.07
CA THR A 20 -15.33 -7.24 -3.09
C THR A 20 -14.37 -8.36 -2.71
N ARG A 21 -13.08 -8.21 -3.05
CA ARG A 21 -12.02 -9.16 -2.66
C ARG A 21 -11.89 -9.31 -1.12
N PHE A 22 -12.24 -8.26 -0.37
CA PHE A 22 -12.21 -8.25 1.09
C PHE A 22 -13.61 -8.31 1.69
N ASN A 23 -14.57 -8.90 0.96
CA ASN A 23 -15.96 -9.00 1.39
C ASN A 23 -16.61 -7.64 1.76
N GLN A 24 -16.07 -6.52 1.26
CA GLN A 24 -16.53 -5.18 1.60
C GLN A 24 -17.40 -4.61 0.48
N ASN A 25 -18.70 -4.45 0.78
CA ASN A 25 -19.64 -3.76 -0.09
C ASN A 25 -19.39 -2.24 -0.07
N PHE A 26 -19.05 -1.71 1.11
CA PHE A 26 -18.70 -0.31 1.29
C PHE A 26 -17.72 -0.15 2.45
N ARG A 27 -16.72 0.72 2.26
CA ARG A 27 -15.79 1.15 3.30
C ARG A 27 -15.64 2.65 3.25
N VAL A 28 -15.69 3.29 4.41
CA VAL A 28 -15.34 4.71 4.60
C VAL A 28 -14.35 4.81 5.74
N GLU A 29 -13.30 5.58 5.50
CA GLU A 29 -12.26 5.86 6.48
C GLU A 29 -11.98 7.35 6.48
N VAL A 30 -11.88 7.96 7.67
CA VAL A 30 -11.45 9.35 7.85
C VAL A 30 -10.40 9.38 8.96
N THR A 31 -9.18 9.74 8.59
CA THR A 31 -8.04 9.67 9.50
C THR A 31 -7.29 11.01 9.52
N PRO A 32 -7.26 11.73 10.64
CA PRO A 32 -6.25 12.73 10.91
C PRO A 32 -4.87 12.08 10.88
N ALA A 33 -3.90 12.83 10.39
CA ALA A 33 -2.54 12.35 10.19
C ALA A 33 -1.52 13.44 10.52
N ILE A 34 -0.37 12.99 11.00
CA ILE A 34 0.80 13.82 11.25
C ILE A 34 2.02 13.17 10.61
N GLU A 35 2.87 13.98 10.00
CA GLU A 35 4.13 13.54 9.41
C GLU A 35 5.29 14.33 9.98
N TYR A 36 6.36 13.63 10.32
CA TYR A 36 7.64 14.20 10.69
C TYR A 36 8.70 13.80 9.67
N SER A 37 9.40 14.78 9.10
CA SER A 37 10.52 14.59 8.20
C SER A 37 11.82 14.86 8.92
N VAL A 38 12.73 13.88 8.94
CA VAL A 38 14.07 14.02 9.58
C VAL A 38 14.93 15.01 8.79
N PHE A 39 14.81 15.00 7.47
CA PHE A 39 15.49 15.97 6.60
C PHE A 39 14.54 17.11 6.24
N PRO A 40 15.04 18.33 6.08
CA PRO A 40 14.25 19.47 5.62
C PRO A 40 13.59 19.17 4.24
N TYR A 41 12.47 19.81 3.96
CA TYR A 41 11.69 19.60 2.72
C TYR A 41 12.48 19.95 1.44
N ASP A 42 13.41 20.87 1.49
CA ASP A 42 14.26 21.24 0.35
C ASP A 42 15.21 20.11 -0.09
N GLU A 43 15.53 19.18 0.80
CA GLU A 43 16.34 18.01 0.51
C GLU A 43 15.53 16.80 0.00
N ALA A 44 14.21 16.84 0.04
CA ALA A 44 13.31 15.70 -0.25
C ALA A 44 13.48 15.13 -1.67
N THR A 45 14.03 15.90 -2.62
CA THR A 45 14.36 15.43 -3.98
C THR A 45 15.60 14.53 -4.02
N ARG A 46 16.45 14.59 -3.01
CA ARG A 46 17.72 13.84 -2.92
C ARG A 46 17.67 12.76 -1.84
N ARG A 47 17.10 13.07 -0.70
CA ARG A 47 16.93 12.16 0.43
C ARG A 47 15.72 12.56 1.25
N ALA A 48 14.98 11.57 1.73
CA ALA A 48 13.89 11.79 2.68
C ALA A 48 13.89 10.66 3.69
N PHE A 49 13.61 10.98 4.94
CA PHE A 49 13.28 10.02 5.97
C PHE A 49 12.12 10.57 6.76
N THR A 50 10.96 9.92 6.61
CA THR A 50 9.70 10.40 7.16
C THR A 50 9.06 9.36 8.07
N PHE A 51 8.40 9.86 9.10
CA PHE A 51 7.51 9.12 9.98
C PHE A 51 6.11 9.68 9.78
N PHE A 52 5.21 8.87 9.28
CA PHE A 52 3.83 9.24 9.04
C PHE A 52 2.93 8.42 9.96
N TYR A 53 2.20 9.09 10.83
CA TYR A 53 1.25 8.48 11.75
C TYR A 53 -0.17 8.95 11.43
N LYS A 54 -1.10 8.01 11.39
CA LYS A 54 -2.52 8.29 11.23
C LYS A 54 -3.34 7.43 12.18
N VAL A 55 -4.48 7.98 12.61
CA VAL A 55 -5.45 7.28 13.47
C VAL A 55 -6.84 7.80 13.17
N GLY A 56 -7.84 6.92 13.14
CA GLY A 56 -9.22 7.35 12.94
C GLY A 56 -10.21 6.22 12.76
N PRO A 57 -11.51 6.55 12.66
CA PRO A 57 -12.57 5.60 12.41
C PRO A 57 -12.56 5.08 10.97
N ALA A 58 -12.80 3.78 10.82
CA ALA A 58 -13.05 3.10 9.57
C ALA A 58 -14.37 2.30 9.70
N TYR A 59 -15.36 2.68 8.92
CA TYR A 59 -16.62 1.96 8.81
C TYR A 59 -16.55 0.99 7.65
N ARG A 60 -17.02 -0.24 7.85
CA ARG A 60 -17.13 -1.30 6.85
C ARG A 60 -18.54 -1.86 6.84
N ASP A 61 -19.07 -2.04 5.65
CA ASP A 61 -20.30 -2.77 5.37
C ASP A 61 -19.90 -4.00 4.52
N TYR A 62 -20.27 -5.18 4.96
CA TYR A 62 -19.86 -6.43 4.34
C TYR A 62 -20.89 -6.94 3.36
N ILE A 63 -20.45 -7.67 2.32
CA ILE A 63 -21.34 -8.31 1.32
C ILE A 63 -22.02 -9.51 1.95
N GLU A 64 -21.27 -10.31 2.70
CA GLU A 64 -21.71 -11.49 3.43
C GLU A 64 -21.30 -11.36 4.89
N PRO A 65 -22.05 -11.95 5.85
CA PRO A 65 -21.63 -11.97 7.25
C PRO A 65 -20.19 -12.51 7.37
N THR A 66 -19.40 -11.87 8.22
CA THR A 66 -18.05 -12.34 8.51
C THR A 66 -18.06 -13.58 9.40
N ILE A 67 -16.91 -14.27 9.52
CA ILE A 67 -16.74 -15.40 10.46
C ILE A 67 -17.03 -15.02 11.93
N TYR A 68 -17.09 -13.72 12.26
CA TYR A 68 -17.52 -13.17 13.56
C TYR A 68 -18.99 -12.83 13.58
N ASN A 69 -19.76 -13.20 12.54
CA ASN A 69 -21.19 -12.92 12.37
C ASN A 69 -21.50 -11.41 12.29
N GLU A 70 -20.55 -10.62 11.83
CA GLU A 70 -20.71 -9.18 11.63
C GLU A 70 -21.11 -8.89 10.18
N THR A 71 -22.13 -8.06 9.98
CA THR A 71 -22.55 -7.55 8.66
C THR A 71 -22.05 -6.14 8.40
N SER A 72 -21.74 -5.41 9.46
CA SER A 72 -21.11 -4.10 9.42
C SER A 72 -20.38 -3.81 10.72
N GLU A 73 -19.32 -3.01 10.65
CA GLU A 73 -18.57 -2.62 11.84
C GLU A 73 -17.93 -1.24 11.70
N LEU A 74 -17.78 -0.59 12.85
CA LEU A 74 -16.99 0.63 12.98
C LEU A 74 -15.81 0.33 13.91
N ARG A 75 -14.60 0.41 13.38
CA ARG A 75 -13.36 0.24 14.16
C ARG A 75 -12.47 1.46 14.06
N TYR A 76 -11.76 1.74 15.13
CA TYR A 76 -10.68 2.72 15.12
C TYR A 76 -9.38 2.04 14.78
N GLU A 77 -8.74 2.54 13.73
CA GLU A 77 -7.46 2.03 13.23
C GLU A 77 -6.37 3.06 13.44
N GLN A 78 -5.18 2.58 13.72
CA GLN A 78 -3.98 3.42 13.66
C GLN A 78 -2.91 2.77 12.81
N SER A 79 -2.07 3.61 12.22
CA SER A 79 -0.97 3.17 11.38
C SER A 79 0.22 4.10 11.54
N LEU A 80 1.41 3.50 11.66
CA LEU A 80 2.69 4.18 11.58
C LEU A 80 3.45 3.71 10.35
N GLN A 81 3.84 4.65 9.51
CA GLN A 81 4.69 4.39 8.35
C GLN A 81 6.02 5.10 8.53
N MET A 82 7.10 4.36 8.35
CA MET A 82 8.45 4.89 8.19
C MET A 82 8.85 4.76 6.73
N GLN A 83 9.36 5.81 6.14
CA GLN A 83 9.83 5.78 4.76
C GLN A 83 11.17 6.46 4.64
N PHE A 84 12.14 5.72 4.14
CA PHE A 84 13.44 6.22 3.73
C PHE A 84 13.52 6.21 2.20
N SER A 85 14.06 7.27 1.62
CA SER A 85 14.39 7.32 0.20
C SER A 85 15.68 8.11 -0.01
N GLN A 86 16.48 7.63 -0.96
CA GLN A 86 17.74 8.28 -1.33
C GLN A 86 17.96 8.18 -2.83
N ARG A 87 18.29 9.32 -3.43
CA ARG A 87 18.65 9.42 -4.85
C ARG A 87 20.09 9.87 -4.97
N GLN A 88 20.86 9.12 -5.75
CA GLN A 88 22.27 9.35 -6.01
C GLN A 88 22.57 9.22 -7.51
N GLU A 89 23.78 9.55 -7.93
CA GLU A 89 24.21 9.40 -9.32
C GLU A 89 24.20 7.93 -9.79
N TRP A 90 24.41 6.99 -8.86
CA TRP A 90 24.38 5.56 -9.15
C TRP A 90 22.96 4.98 -9.23
N GLY A 91 21.94 5.69 -8.76
CA GLY A 91 20.54 5.23 -8.75
C GLY A 91 19.72 5.72 -7.59
N ASP A 92 18.62 5.02 -7.36
CA ASP A 92 17.63 5.33 -6.31
C ASP A 92 17.47 4.13 -5.37
N ALA A 93 17.32 4.41 -4.08
CA ALA A 93 16.97 3.40 -3.07
C ALA A 93 15.81 3.90 -2.22
N SER A 94 14.86 3.03 -1.92
CA SER A 94 13.77 3.33 -0.99
C SER A 94 13.46 2.13 -0.10
N LEU A 95 13.07 2.43 1.15
CA LEU A 95 12.58 1.47 2.12
C LEU A 95 11.35 2.05 2.79
N ARG A 96 10.27 1.27 2.82
CA ARG A 96 9.04 1.62 3.53
C ARG A 96 8.68 0.50 4.49
N MET A 97 8.41 0.87 5.73
CA MET A 97 7.86 0.01 6.75
C MET A 97 6.53 0.59 7.21
N THR A 98 5.49 -0.22 7.27
CA THR A 98 4.16 0.19 7.72
C THR A 98 3.67 -0.82 8.75
N GLY A 99 3.37 -0.34 9.94
CA GLY A 99 2.68 -1.09 10.98
C GLY A 99 1.29 -0.52 11.19
N SER A 100 0.29 -1.37 11.32
CA SER A 100 -1.09 -0.98 11.61
C SER A 100 -1.76 -1.97 12.56
N HIS A 101 -2.72 -1.50 13.34
CA HIS A 101 -3.57 -2.33 14.18
C HIS A 101 -4.86 -1.60 14.56
N PHE A 102 -5.82 -2.34 15.11
CA PHE A 102 -7.04 -1.77 15.68
C PHE A 102 -6.79 -1.28 17.11
N LEU A 103 -7.34 -0.12 17.47
CA LEU A 103 -7.20 0.43 18.84
C LEU A 103 -7.88 -0.46 19.90
N SER A 104 -8.92 -1.19 19.50
CA SER A 104 -9.65 -2.11 20.37
C SER A 104 -9.02 -3.50 20.49
N ASP A 105 -8.09 -3.85 19.61
CA ASP A 105 -7.54 -5.20 19.50
C ASP A 105 -6.12 -5.15 18.93
N PHE A 106 -5.12 -5.14 19.81
CA PHE A 106 -3.71 -5.08 19.44
C PHE A 106 -3.17 -6.39 18.89
N GLU A 107 -3.84 -7.50 19.12
CA GLU A 107 -3.44 -8.79 18.55
C GLU A 107 -3.68 -8.82 17.05
N ARG A 108 -4.65 -8.03 16.57
CA ARG A 108 -4.94 -7.87 15.15
C ARG A 108 -4.12 -6.75 14.56
N ASN A 109 -2.99 -7.13 14.03
CA ASN A 109 -2.00 -6.21 13.50
C ASN A 109 -1.52 -6.62 12.10
N ASN A 110 -0.93 -5.66 11.41
CA ASN A 110 -0.32 -5.84 10.11
C ASN A 110 1.04 -5.14 10.13
N LEU A 111 2.08 -5.82 9.67
CA LEU A 111 3.39 -5.24 9.46
C LEU A 111 3.84 -5.55 8.04
N ALA A 112 4.06 -4.50 7.25
CA ALA A 112 4.56 -4.60 5.89
C ALA A 112 5.88 -3.84 5.73
N ILE A 113 6.84 -4.48 5.06
CA ILE A 113 8.13 -3.90 4.71
C ILE A 113 8.30 -4.02 3.20
N ARG A 114 8.65 -2.93 2.53
CA ARG A 114 8.92 -2.90 1.10
C ARG A 114 10.20 -2.12 0.82
N GLY A 115 11.08 -2.70 0.02
CA GLY A 115 12.30 -2.08 -0.44
C GLY A 115 12.38 -2.07 -1.96
N ASP A 116 12.86 -0.98 -2.52
CA ASP A 116 13.14 -0.81 -3.95
C ASP A 116 14.55 -0.24 -4.10
N ILE A 117 15.35 -0.84 -4.99
CA ILE A 117 16.67 -0.35 -5.35
C ILE A 117 16.77 -0.37 -6.88
N ASP A 118 17.06 0.78 -7.47
CA ASP A 118 17.40 0.92 -8.89
C ASP A 118 18.87 1.33 -9.02
N VAL A 119 19.68 0.49 -9.62
CA VAL A 119 21.11 0.72 -9.77
C VAL A 119 21.47 0.88 -11.23
N ARG A 120 22.08 1.99 -11.57
CA ARG A 120 22.66 2.24 -12.89
C ARG A 120 24.05 1.60 -12.95
N ILE A 121 24.16 0.48 -13.65
CA ILE A 121 25.41 -0.27 -13.76
C ILE A 121 26.37 0.41 -14.75
N VAL A 122 25.83 0.76 -15.93
CA VAL A 122 26.54 1.52 -16.96
C VAL A 122 25.55 2.45 -17.67
N ARG A 123 26.05 3.32 -18.52
CA ARG A 123 25.19 4.21 -19.30
C ARG A 123 24.23 3.40 -20.19
N GLY A 124 22.93 3.59 -19.96
CA GLY A 124 21.86 2.90 -20.69
C GLY A 124 21.50 1.51 -20.15
N PHE A 125 22.13 1.03 -19.06
CA PHE A 125 21.76 -0.22 -18.42
C PHE A 125 21.57 -0.03 -16.91
N SER A 126 20.38 -0.36 -16.41
CA SER A 126 20.07 -0.37 -14.98
C SER A 126 19.43 -1.68 -14.55
N VAL A 127 19.59 -1.99 -13.28
CA VAL A 127 19.02 -3.15 -12.58
C VAL A 127 18.10 -2.62 -11.47
N ASN A 128 16.87 -3.10 -11.46
CA ASN A 128 15.90 -2.82 -10.40
C ASN A 128 15.68 -4.09 -9.57
N ILE A 129 15.75 -3.95 -8.25
CA ILE A 129 15.46 -5.00 -7.28
C ILE A 129 14.37 -4.47 -6.36
N ARG A 130 13.27 -5.22 -6.27
CA ARG A 130 12.17 -4.94 -5.36
C ARG A 130 11.96 -6.14 -4.46
N GLY A 131 11.80 -5.87 -3.16
CA GLY A 131 11.44 -6.88 -2.17
C GLY A 131 10.27 -6.39 -1.33
N ASP A 132 9.38 -7.30 -0.95
CA ASP A 132 8.31 -7.05 0.00
C ASP A 132 8.14 -8.22 0.95
N ILE A 133 7.82 -7.89 2.20
CA ILE A 133 7.51 -8.83 3.27
C ILE A 133 6.31 -8.27 4.02
N ALA A 134 5.33 -9.11 4.32
CA ALA A 134 4.18 -8.73 5.12
C ALA A 134 3.76 -9.84 6.08
N TRP A 135 3.49 -9.46 7.32
CA TRP A 135 2.79 -10.24 8.32
C TRP A 135 1.41 -9.64 8.49
N VAL A 136 0.37 -10.44 8.19
CA VAL A 136 -1.03 -10.00 8.14
C VAL A 136 -1.81 -10.80 9.16
N ASN A 137 -2.28 -10.15 10.20
CA ASN A 137 -3.11 -10.73 11.26
C ASN A 137 -4.34 -9.85 11.54
N ASP A 138 -4.82 -9.14 10.52
CA ASP A 138 -5.96 -8.20 10.62
C ASP A 138 -7.12 -8.58 9.69
N GLN A 139 -7.23 -9.85 9.30
CA GLN A 139 -8.20 -10.35 8.31
C GLN A 139 -9.59 -10.58 8.93
N ILE A 140 -10.20 -9.52 9.45
CA ILE A 140 -11.55 -9.56 10.07
C ILE A 140 -12.70 -9.70 9.07
N TYR A 141 -12.42 -9.58 7.78
CA TYR A 141 -13.38 -9.49 6.68
C TYR A 141 -13.74 -10.84 6.06
N LEU A 142 -13.19 -11.95 6.54
CA LEU A 142 -13.43 -13.26 5.94
C LEU A 142 -14.91 -13.64 6.04
N PRO A 143 -15.57 -14.03 4.91
CA PRO A 143 -16.98 -14.38 4.91
C PRO A 143 -17.22 -15.69 5.67
N LEU A 144 -18.37 -15.76 6.32
CA LEU A 144 -18.90 -16.97 6.92
C LEU A 144 -19.64 -17.78 5.87
N ASP A 145 -19.02 -18.25 4.85
CA ASP A 145 -19.65 -19.11 3.86
C ASP A 145 -20.32 -20.35 4.50
N ASP A 146 -21.13 -21.14 3.77
CA ASP A 146 -21.79 -22.40 4.24
C ASP A 146 -20.80 -23.48 4.72
N ALA A 147 -19.72 -23.03 5.37
CA ALA A 147 -18.65 -23.85 5.86
C ALA A 147 -19.06 -24.64 7.11
N THR A 148 -18.67 -25.89 7.17
CA THR A 148 -18.81 -26.72 8.39
C THR A 148 -18.01 -26.12 9.54
N ASP A 149 -18.35 -26.47 10.80
CA ASP A 149 -17.62 -26.01 11.98
C ASP A 149 -16.10 -26.26 11.88
N ALA A 150 -15.70 -27.37 11.25
CA ALA A 150 -14.30 -27.72 11.04
C ALA A 150 -13.63 -26.80 10.01
N GLU A 151 -14.33 -26.39 8.95
CA GLU A 151 -13.82 -25.43 7.96
C GLU A 151 -13.75 -24.02 8.52
N THR A 152 -14.71 -23.63 9.36
CA THR A 152 -14.69 -22.36 10.09
C THR A 152 -13.47 -22.27 11.01
N LEU A 153 -13.19 -23.33 11.77
CA LEU A 153 -11.98 -23.43 12.60
C LEU A 153 -10.70 -23.35 11.77
N LEU A 154 -10.67 -24.00 10.60
CA LEU A 154 -9.53 -23.95 9.70
C LEU A 154 -9.31 -22.54 9.13
N ARG A 155 -10.38 -21.83 8.78
CA ARG A 155 -10.33 -20.43 8.32
C ARG A 155 -9.85 -19.49 9.41
N LEU A 156 -10.31 -19.65 10.66
CA LEU A 156 -9.81 -18.92 11.83
C LEU A 156 -8.32 -19.16 12.07
N GLN A 157 -7.84 -20.40 11.86
CA GLN A 157 -6.41 -20.70 11.94
C GLN A 157 -5.60 -20.09 10.78
N GLN A 158 -6.17 -20.06 9.58
CA GLN A 158 -5.55 -19.39 8.42
C GLN A 158 -5.51 -17.88 8.58
N GLU A 159 -6.49 -17.29 9.28
CA GLU A 159 -6.48 -15.89 9.64
C GLU A 159 -5.28 -15.53 10.55
N ALA A 160 -4.93 -16.43 11.48
CA ALA A 160 -3.95 -16.17 12.52
C ALA A 160 -2.49 -16.06 12.02
N THR A 161 -2.18 -16.44 10.78
CA THR A 161 -0.78 -16.47 10.32
C THR A 161 -0.67 -16.29 8.80
N SER A 162 -0.91 -15.10 8.31
CA SER A 162 -0.65 -14.79 6.91
C SER A 162 0.71 -14.11 6.79
N PHE A 163 1.69 -14.83 6.29
CA PHE A 163 3.01 -14.31 5.96
C PHE A 163 3.18 -14.31 4.44
N ASN A 164 3.46 -13.15 3.87
CA ASN A 164 3.70 -12.97 2.45
C ASN A 164 5.08 -12.39 2.23
N TYR A 165 5.78 -12.88 1.23
CA TYR A 165 7.01 -12.26 0.77
C TYR A 165 7.11 -12.34 -0.75
N GLY A 166 7.80 -11.38 -1.32
CA GLY A 166 8.06 -11.31 -2.74
C GLY A 166 9.43 -10.70 -3.02
N ILE A 167 10.07 -11.20 -4.08
CA ILE A 167 11.25 -10.56 -4.64
C ILE A 167 11.10 -10.48 -6.15
N GLN A 168 11.44 -9.32 -6.70
CA GLN A 168 11.38 -9.06 -8.13
C GLN A 168 12.70 -8.44 -8.57
N VAL A 169 13.28 -8.96 -9.64
CA VAL A 169 14.46 -8.39 -10.28
C VAL A 169 14.10 -8.01 -11.71
N GLY A 170 14.40 -6.78 -12.08
CA GLY A 170 14.17 -6.23 -13.40
C GLY A 170 15.44 -5.65 -14.00
N PHE A 171 15.52 -5.66 -15.32
CA PHE A 171 16.60 -5.06 -16.08
C PHE A 171 16.01 -4.04 -17.04
N SER A 172 16.65 -2.88 -17.14
CA SER A 172 16.30 -1.85 -18.13
C SER A 172 17.50 -1.56 -19.02
N ILE A 173 17.28 -1.69 -20.32
CA ILE A 173 18.30 -1.38 -21.32
C ILE A 173 17.75 -0.27 -22.21
N GLN A 174 18.46 0.84 -22.28
CA GLN A 174 18.08 2.01 -23.07
C GLN A 174 19.11 2.24 -24.16
N PHE A 175 18.68 2.01 -25.40
CA PHE A 175 19.49 2.27 -26.60
C PHE A 175 19.01 3.54 -27.29
N GLY A 176 19.91 4.34 -27.78
CA GLY A 176 19.60 5.52 -28.59
C GLY A 176 20.43 6.74 -28.26
N SER A 177 20.35 7.73 -29.14
CA SER A 177 20.97 9.03 -28.93
C SER A 177 20.17 9.84 -27.92
N ILE A 178 20.86 10.51 -26.99
CA ILE A 178 20.26 11.47 -26.05
C ILE A 178 19.57 12.66 -26.75
N PHE A 179 19.81 12.83 -28.05
CA PHE A 179 19.21 13.90 -28.86
C PHE A 179 17.90 13.50 -29.56
N ASN A 180 17.48 12.22 -29.47
CA ASN A 180 16.18 11.79 -29.99
C ASN A 180 15.10 11.92 -28.93
N ASN A 181 14.27 12.94 -29.06
CA ASN A 181 13.06 13.17 -28.25
C ASN A 181 11.90 12.19 -28.56
N VAL A 182 12.18 11.06 -29.19
CA VAL A 182 11.15 10.03 -29.42
C VAL A 182 10.96 9.22 -28.14
N VAL A 183 10.01 9.61 -27.34
CA VAL A 183 9.57 8.85 -26.16
C VAL A 183 8.81 7.62 -26.65
N ASN A 184 9.42 6.45 -26.57
CA ASN A 184 8.75 5.19 -26.83
C ASN A 184 7.87 4.81 -25.61
N ASN A 185 6.58 5.12 -25.70
CA ASN A 185 5.62 4.86 -24.63
C ASN A 185 5.06 3.42 -24.62
N ARG A 186 5.59 2.50 -25.43
CA ARG A 186 4.97 1.19 -25.67
C ARG A 186 4.92 0.24 -24.48
N PHE A 187 5.70 0.43 -23.44
CA PHE A 187 5.66 -0.41 -22.23
C PHE A 187 5.27 0.34 -20.96
N ARG A 188 4.85 1.61 -21.07
CA ARG A 188 4.39 2.38 -19.89
C ARG A 188 3.09 1.87 -19.29
N SER A 189 2.25 1.19 -20.08
CA SER A 189 0.99 0.57 -19.63
C SER A 189 1.14 -0.90 -19.23
N ALA A 190 2.25 -1.55 -19.60
CA ALA A 190 2.62 -2.86 -19.10
C ALA A 190 3.43 -2.69 -17.79
N GLY A 191 2.94 -1.85 -16.89
CA GLY A 191 3.49 -1.75 -15.57
C GLY A 191 3.36 -3.08 -14.86
N PHE A 192 4.46 -3.77 -14.67
CA PHE A 192 4.60 -4.74 -13.59
C PHE A 192 4.49 -3.99 -12.27
N GLY A 193 3.31 -3.48 -12.00
CA GLY A 193 2.93 -2.84 -10.78
C GLY A 193 1.85 -3.69 -10.13
N GLY A 194 2.24 -4.66 -9.33
CA GLY A 194 1.40 -5.13 -8.26
C GLY A 194 1.14 -3.97 -7.30
N GLY A 195 0.32 -3.02 -7.71
CA GLY A 195 -0.17 -1.93 -6.91
C GLY A 195 -1.69 -2.03 -6.94
N TYR A 196 -2.29 -2.21 -5.81
CA TYR A 196 -3.73 -2.09 -5.62
C TYR A 196 -4.17 -0.68 -6.00
N GLY A 197 -4.59 -0.50 -7.25
CA GLY A 197 -5.18 0.73 -7.75
C GLY A 197 -6.49 0.39 -8.45
N PRO A 198 -7.57 1.15 -8.27
CA PRO A 198 -8.88 0.87 -8.86
C PRO A 198 -8.84 1.16 -10.36
N LEU A 199 -8.88 0.10 -11.17
CA LEU A 199 -9.19 0.20 -12.57
C LEU A 199 -10.67 -0.12 -12.76
N LEU A 200 -11.51 0.90 -12.94
CA LEU A 200 -12.72 0.78 -13.76
C LEU A 200 -13.14 2.19 -14.23
N ARG A 201 -12.66 2.57 -15.40
CA ARG A 201 -13.41 3.50 -16.26
C ARG A 201 -14.34 2.67 -17.11
N SER A 202 -15.60 2.58 -16.73
CA SER A 202 -16.68 2.11 -17.59
C SER A 202 -16.89 3.12 -18.73
N ARG A 203 -16.69 2.70 -19.97
CA ARG A 203 -17.18 3.42 -21.16
C ARG A 203 -18.71 3.31 -21.20
N PRO A 204 -19.43 4.39 -21.48
CA PRO A 204 -20.85 4.29 -21.81
C PRO A 204 -21.01 3.67 -23.18
N LEU A 205 -21.79 2.60 -23.25
CA LEU A 205 -22.35 2.06 -24.49
C LEU A 205 -23.40 3.04 -25.01
N HIS A 206 -23.13 3.68 -26.14
CA HIS A 206 -24.17 4.30 -26.93
C HIS A 206 -25.02 3.18 -27.60
N ALA A 207 -26.25 3.06 -27.14
CA ALA A 207 -27.28 2.36 -27.86
C ALA A 207 -27.83 3.25 -29.01
N ARG A 208 -27.96 2.64 -30.18
CA ARG A 208 -28.89 3.09 -31.21
C ARG A 208 -30.22 2.41 -30.96
#